data_4a6cf7686246819d6b0d393008adf970
#
_entry.id   4a6cf7686246819d6b0d393008adf970
#
_cell.length_a   1.000
_cell.length_b   1.000
_cell.length_c   1.000
_cell.angle_alpha   90.00
_cell.angle_beta   90.00
_cell.angle_gamma   90.00
#
_symmetry.space_group_name_H-M   'P 1'
#
loop_
_entity.id
_entity.type
_entity.pdbx_description
1 polymer ?
#
loop_
_entity_poly.entity_id
_entity_poly.type
_entity_poly.pdbx_seq_one_letter_code
_entity_poly.pdbx_strand_id
1 'polypeptide(L)'
;MTTLFTLSHRFQRIPRNIYRYLFVMAALGFTIDGGIYSVLLNLYVLRLGYGPEFIGTLNCVGLFVFAALSLPLGAVRRFSSHQMLIIGLSCIFTGMMGLPLGQWLPEAFHSGWLVATRILTHIGLAFFFVHTAPFVMSITKGEWHSRALSLQSATLALAGFMGGLVGGVLPGLLGDWLHLPTSDPTPYQYPLLLAGIFLAPALLILTRLTAVSTPEPPAAEADEMLLPQPSKQRVLPFTVTQVVLLIIAVRILQITVVGVINTFANVYLDDGLKVSTDLIGVLTAVSRLVGVPIALSVPYLVSRWGNYRLVIWTTLFTVALMIPMAFIPHWAVAGAATIGIGSISSLRYLSFLVFSLSLVPEEKRALISGAGEMSIGLGFAFVSFVGGYLITWYGYPALFLFGAVLTLAGTVLFWLFFRKVK
;
A
#
# COMPACT_ATOMS: atom_id res chain seq x y z
N MET A 1 -19.15 -0.79 -42.17
CA MET A 1 -19.53 0.49 -41.55
C MET A 1 -20.89 0.35 -40.84
N THR A 2 -21.05 -0.58 -39.87
CA THR A 2 -22.32 -0.76 -39.09
C THR A 2 -22.07 -1.72 -37.91
N THR A 3 -21.07 -1.47 -37.07
CA THR A 3 -20.83 -2.18 -35.80
C THR A 3 -20.25 -1.26 -34.72
N LEU A 4 -20.53 0.01 -34.82
CA LEU A 4 -20.30 1.01 -33.77
C LEU A 4 -21.69 1.41 -33.27
N PHE A 5 -21.93 1.30 -31.97
CA PHE A 5 -23.13 1.69 -31.22
C PHE A 5 -24.21 0.59 -31.02
N THR A 6 -23.85 -0.46 -30.29
CA THR A 6 -24.79 -1.05 -29.33
C THR A 6 -24.27 -0.88 -27.91
N LEU A 7 -24.02 0.36 -27.52
CA LEU A 7 -23.80 0.78 -26.13
C LEU A 7 -25.13 0.95 -25.39
N SER A 8 -26.05 -0.01 -25.57
CA SER A 8 -27.20 -0.16 -24.68
C SER A 8 -26.95 -1.30 -23.68
N HIS A 9 -25.75 -1.41 -23.13
CA HIS A 9 -25.59 -2.18 -21.91
C HIS A 9 -26.30 -1.41 -20.80
N ARG A 10 -27.53 -1.90 -20.47
CA ARG A 10 -28.24 -1.62 -19.24
C ARG A 10 -27.23 -1.23 -18.17
N PHE A 11 -27.32 -0.01 -17.66
CA PHE A 11 -26.79 0.39 -16.36
C PHE A 11 -27.46 -0.52 -15.32
N GLN A 12 -26.95 -1.73 -15.16
CA GLN A 12 -27.38 -2.61 -14.09
C GLN A 12 -27.06 -1.85 -12.82
N ARG A 13 -28.10 -1.51 -12.06
CA ARG A 13 -27.94 -0.78 -10.80
C ARG A 13 -26.96 -1.56 -9.93
N ILE A 14 -25.90 -0.88 -9.50
CA ILE A 14 -24.91 -1.46 -8.60
C ILE A 14 -25.65 -2.02 -7.37
N PRO A 15 -25.44 -3.28 -7.00
CA PRO A 15 -26.09 -3.87 -5.82
C PRO A 15 -25.81 -3.06 -4.54
N ARG A 16 -26.83 -2.91 -3.68
CA ARG A 16 -26.74 -2.11 -2.45
C ARG A 16 -25.56 -2.51 -1.54
N ASN A 17 -25.21 -3.78 -1.50
CA ASN A 17 -24.09 -4.27 -0.72
C ASN A 17 -22.74 -3.78 -1.27
N ILE A 18 -22.62 -3.62 -2.60
CA ILE A 18 -21.40 -3.07 -3.20
C ILE A 18 -21.24 -1.59 -2.82
N TYR A 19 -22.29 -0.78 -2.84
CA TYR A 19 -22.20 0.63 -2.39
C TYR A 19 -21.75 0.73 -0.94
N ARG A 20 -22.30 -0.09 -0.05
CA ARG A 20 -21.90 -0.13 1.36
C ARG A 20 -20.43 -0.53 1.53
N TYR A 21 -20.00 -1.53 0.77
CA TYR A 21 -18.62 -1.97 0.77
C TYR A 21 -17.68 -0.87 0.23
N LEU A 22 -18.04 -0.20 -0.86
CA LEU A 22 -17.26 0.91 -1.42
C LEU A 22 -17.17 2.09 -0.45
N PHE A 23 -18.19 2.33 0.38
CA PHE A 23 -18.09 3.33 1.44
C PHE A 23 -17.02 2.96 2.48
N VAL A 24 -16.93 1.67 2.88
CA VAL A 24 -15.87 1.20 3.77
C VAL A 24 -14.49 1.40 3.12
N MET A 25 -14.36 1.08 1.83
CA MET A 25 -13.13 1.32 1.07
C MET A 25 -12.80 2.81 0.96
N ALA A 26 -13.79 3.66 0.75
CA ALA A 26 -13.59 5.11 0.72
C ALA A 26 -13.07 5.63 2.08
N ALA A 27 -13.63 5.16 3.19
CA ALA A 27 -13.16 5.52 4.52
C ALA A 27 -11.69 5.09 4.74
N LEU A 28 -11.33 3.86 4.33
CA LEU A 28 -9.95 3.38 4.40
C LEU A 28 -9.00 4.16 3.48
N GLY A 29 -9.40 4.46 2.26
CA GLY A 29 -8.61 5.30 1.34
C GLY A 29 -8.39 6.69 1.92
N PHE A 30 -9.46 7.35 2.37
CA PHE A 30 -9.40 8.68 2.96
C PHE A 30 -8.52 8.76 4.21
N THR A 31 -8.48 7.69 4.99
CA THR A 31 -7.71 7.66 6.25
C THR A 31 -6.30 7.11 6.07
N ILE A 32 -6.13 5.93 5.47
CA ILE A 32 -4.87 5.17 5.52
C ILE A 32 -4.15 5.15 4.17
N ASP A 33 -4.83 4.76 3.08
CA ASP A 33 -4.16 4.50 1.81
C ASP A 33 -3.97 5.76 0.95
N GLY A 34 -2.93 6.51 1.25
CA GLY A 34 -2.63 7.82 0.67
C GLY A 34 -3.40 8.96 1.34
N GLY A 35 -4.22 8.66 2.34
CA GLY A 35 -5.03 9.60 3.10
C GLY A 35 -4.30 10.27 4.27
N ILE A 36 -5.09 10.76 5.23
CA ILE A 36 -4.59 11.60 6.34
C ILE A 36 -3.42 10.94 7.10
N TYR A 37 -3.53 9.64 7.45
CA TYR A 37 -2.46 8.93 8.17
C TYR A 37 -1.20 8.78 7.33
N SER A 38 -1.33 8.52 6.03
CA SER A 38 -0.16 8.42 5.15
C SER A 38 0.66 9.71 5.08
N VAL A 39 0.00 10.86 5.18
CA VAL A 39 0.66 12.16 5.19
C VAL A 39 1.21 12.49 6.56
N LEU A 40 0.39 12.35 7.61
CA LEU A 40 0.65 12.98 8.91
C LEU A 40 1.34 12.10 9.94
N LEU A 41 1.22 10.76 9.87
CA LEU A 41 1.70 9.89 10.94
C LEU A 41 3.19 10.10 11.25
N ASN A 42 4.05 10.03 10.24
CA ASN A 42 5.48 10.17 10.43
C ASN A 42 5.86 11.61 10.80
N LEU A 43 5.14 12.60 10.29
CA LEU A 43 5.32 14.01 10.67
C LEU A 43 4.92 14.26 12.12
N TYR A 44 3.81 13.68 12.58
CA TYR A 44 3.40 13.72 13.98
C TYR A 44 4.47 13.12 14.90
N VAL A 45 5.03 11.97 14.54
CA VAL A 45 6.10 11.33 15.31
C VAL A 45 7.37 12.21 15.36
N LEU A 46 7.70 12.91 14.25
CA LEU A 46 8.78 13.93 14.25
C LEU A 46 8.48 15.08 15.24
N ARG A 47 7.23 15.58 15.27
CA ARG A 47 6.82 16.69 16.17
C ARG A 47 6.83 16.24 17.64
N LEU A 48 6.69 14.95 17.92
CA LEU A 48 6.91 14.39 19.27
C LEU A 48 8.39 14.30 19.66
N GLY A 49 9.32 14.73 18.79
CA GLY A 49 10.76 14.72 19.07
C GLY A 49 11.49 13.42 18.71
N TYR A 50 10.82 12.46 18.07
CA TYR A 50 11.46 11.22 17.62
C TYR A 50 12.17 11.41 16.27
N GLY A 51 13.36 10.83 16.15
CA GLY A 51 14.14 10.86 14.92
C GLY A 51 13.72 9.82 13.86
N PRO A 52 14.36 9.86 12.68
CA PRO A 52 14.10 8.92 11.58
C PRO A 52 14.29 7.44 11.95
N GLU A 53 15.21 7.13 12.88
CA GLU A 53 15.45 5.77 13.38
C GLU A 53 14.23 5.20 14.12
N PHE A 54 13.56 6.02 14.94
CA PHE A 54 12.34 5.59 15.61
C PHE A 54 11.18 5.45 14.62
N ILE A 55 11.03 6.38 13.68
CA ILE A 55 10.04 6.29 12.59
C ILE A 55 10.24 5.01 11.79
N GLY A 56 11.50 4.71 11.45
CA GLY A 56 11.86 3.49 10.74
C GLY A 56 11.50 2.23 11.54
N THR A 57 11.82 2.21 12.82
CA THR A 57 11.49 1.11 13.74
C THR A 57 9.97 0.93 13.89
N LEU A 58 9.23 2.02 14.08
CA LEU A 58 7.78 2.03 14.22
C LEU A 58 7.08 1.43 12.98
N ASN A 59 7.52 1.85 11.78
CA ASN A 59 6.99 1.31 10.53
C ASN A 59 7.44 -0.13 10.30
N CYS A 60 8.71 -0.48 10.62
CA CYS A 60 9.21 -1.84 10.52
C CYS A 60 8.39 -2.83 11.33
N VAL A 61 8.15 -2.55 12.61
CA VAL A 61 7.40 -3.44 13.49
C VAL A 61 5.99 -3.68 12.96
N GLY A 62 5.30 -2.61 12.54
CA GLY A 62 3.96 -2.74 11.95
C GLY A 62 3.95 -3.60 10.69
N LEU A 63 4.82 -3.31 9.74
CA LEU A 63 4.91 -4.02 8.46
C LEU A 63 5.36 -5.48 8.63
N PHE A 64 6.25 -5.74 9.59
CA PHE A 64 6.65 -7.10 9.93
C PHE A 64 5.49 -7.92 10.48
N VAL A 65 4.69 -7.34 11.39
CA VAL A 65 3.47 -7.97 11.93
C VAL A 65 2.47 -8.25 10.81
N PHE A 66 2.25 -7.29 9.92
CA PHE A 66 1.40 -7.49 8.73
C PHE A 66 1.90 -8.66 7.89
N ALA A 67 3.17 -8.69 7.53
CA ALA A 67 3.76 -9.74 6.71
C ALA A 67 3.69 -11.13 7.39
N ALA A 68 3.99 -11.19 8.68
CA ALA A 68 3.98 -12.43 9.46
C ALA A 68 2.57 -13.04 9.59
N LEU A 69 1.54 -12.18 9.68
CA LEU A 69 0.15 -12.61 9.82
C LEU A 69 -0.51 -12.92 8.48
N SER A 70 -0.11 -12.28 7.39
CA SER A 70 -0.79 -12.39 6.09
C SER A 70 -0.86 -13.84 5.59
N LEU A 71 0.22 -14.61 5.73
CA LEU A 71 0.27 -15.99 5.27
C LEU A 71 -0.62 -16.94 6.11
N PRO A 72 -0.50 -16.99 7.47
CA PRO A 72 -1.34 -17.86 8.28
C PRO A 72 -2.83 -17.48 8.23
N LEU A 73 -3.16 -16.19 8.12
CA LEU A 73 -4.55 -15.74 8.02
C LEU A 73 -5.23 -16.23 6.75
N GLY A 74 -4.51 -16.34 5.64
CA GLY A 74 -5.03 -16.93 4.39
C GLY A 74 -5.46 -18.39 4.52
N ALA A 75 -4.93 -19.13 5.51
CA ALA A 75 -5.28 -20.52 5.79
C ALA A 75 -6.41 -20.71 6.81
N VAL A 76 -6.81 -19.65 7.51
CA VAL A 76 -7.86 -19.73 8.56
C VAL A 76 -9.23 -19.90 7.92
N ARG A 77 -9.90 -21.02 8.24
CA ARG A 77 -11.27 -21.37 7.75
C ARG A 77 -12.34 -21.31 8.83
N ARG A 78 -11.96 -21.01 10.08
CA ARG A 78 -12.91 -21.07 11.23
C ARG A 78 -13.91 -19.93 11.24
N PHE A 79 -13.56 -18.77 10.68
CA PHE A 79 -14.38 -17.57 10.68
C PHE A 79 -14.72 -17.17 9.24
N SER A 80 -15.88 -16.54 9.04
CA SER A 80 -16.25 -16.00 7.73
C SER A 80 -15.38 -14.78 7.39
N SER A 81 -15.16 -14.50 6.09
CA SER A 81 -14.42 -13.31 5.65
C SER A 81 -15.06 -12.03 6.17
N HIS A 82 -16.39 -12.00 6.30
CA HIS A 82 -17.11 -10.87 6.88
C HIS A 82 -16.70 -10.61 8.35
N GLN A 83 -16.62 -11.66 9.17
CA GLN A 83 -16.16 -11.53 10.57
C GLN A 83 -14.73 -11.06 10.65
N MET A 84 -13.85 -11.57 9.77
CA MET A 84 -12.44 -11.17 9.68
C MET A 84 -12.29 -9.69 9.29
N LEU A 85 -13.12 -9.19 8.36
CA LEU A 85 -13.15 -7.77 8.02
C LEU A 85 -13.59 -6.89 9.20
N ILE A 86 -14.60 -7.31 9.95
CA ILE A 86 -15.08 -6.58 11.14
C ILE A 86 -13.99 -6.52 12.22
N ILE A 87 -13.36 -7.66 12.53
CA ILE A 87 -12.25 -7.73 13.49
C ILE A 87 -11.10 -6.83 13.01
N GLY A 88 -10.74 -6.95 11.73
CA GLY A 88 -9.70 -6.16 11.11
C GLY A 88 -9.96 -4.66 11.21
N LEU A 89 -11.14 -4.21 10.80
CA LEU A 89 -11.51 -2.79 10.84
C LEU A 89 -11.62 -2.27 12.29
N SER A 90 -12.06 -3.12 13.24
CA SER A 90 -12.08 -2.76 14.67
C SER A 90 -10.68 -2.55 15.23
N CYS A 91 -9.72 -3.43 14.89
CA CYS A 91 -8.34 -3.28 15.29
C CYS A 91 -7.70 -2.02 14.66
N ILE A 92 -7.97 -1.76 13.37
CA ILE A 92 -7.54 -0.55 12.68
C ILE A 92 -8.08 0.69 13.39
N PHE A 93 -9.39 0.74 13.62
CA PHE A 93 -10.06 1.84 14.31
C PHE A 93 -9.44 2.11 15.68
N THR A 94 -9.31 1.06 16.51
CA THR A 94 -8.77 1.18 17.87
C THR A 94 -7.30 1.62 17.85
N GLY A 95 -6.49 1.04 16.96
CA GLY A 95 -5.08 1.41 16.84
C GLY A 95 -4.88 2.85 16.34
N MET A 96 -5.67 3.28 15.35
CA MET A 96 -5.61 4.64 14.82
C MET A 96 -6.12 5.68 15.81
N MET A 97 -7.22 5.41 16.52
CA MET A 97 -7.71 6.29 17.57
C MET A 97 -6.75 6.32 18.76
N GLY A 98 -6.17 5.19 19.12
CA GLY A 98 -5.24 5.08 20.24
C GLY A 98 -3.93 5.81 20.02
N LEU A 99 -3.39 5.81 18.78
CA LEU A 99 -2.05 6.36 18.52
C LEU A 99 -1.89 7.83 18.97
N PRO A 100 -2.73 8.78 18.54
CA PRO A 100 -2.59 10.17 18.96
C PRO A 100 -2.94 10.41 20.44
N LEU A 101 -3.67 9.49 21.09
CA LEU A 101 -3.96 9.58 22.53
C LEU A 101 -2.70 9.37 23.41
N GLY A 102 -1.64 8.81 22.82
CA GLY A 102 -0.36 8.63 23.50
C GLY A 102 0.22 9.92 24.08
N GLN A 103 -0.07 11.08 23.47
CA GLN A 103 0.41 12.38 23.95
C GLN A 103 -0.10 12.73 25.36
N TRP A 104 -1.21 12.13 25.80
CA TRP A 104 -1.78 12.35 27.15
C TRP A 104 -1.22 11.39 28.20
N LEU A 105 -0.40 10.42 27.80
CA LEU A 105 0.28 9.51 28.73
C LEU A 105 1.58 10.17 29.26
N PRO A 106 2.12 9.68 30.38
CA PRO A 106 3.46 10.07 30.82
C PRO A 106 4.51 9.73 29.76
N GLU A 107 5.52 10.58 29.57
CA GLU A 107 6.55 10.47 28.52
C GLU A 107 7.23 9.09 28.47
N ALA A 108 7.45 8.47 29.63
CA ALA A 108 8.04 7.13 29.71
C ALA A 108 7.26 6.05 28.93
N PHE A 109 5.97 6.25 28.68
CA PHE A 109 5.12 5.29 27.97
C PHE A 109 4.89 5.65 26.49
N HIS A 110 5.29 6.85 26.03
CA HIS A 110 4.99 7.31 24.66
C HIS A 110 5.49 6.35 23.60
N SER A 111 6.76 5.97 23.63
CA SER A 111 7.35 5.10 22.61
C SER A 111 6.70 3.72 22.57
N GLY A 112 6.48 3.10 23.74
CA GLY A 112 5.80 1.81 23.85
C GLY A 112 4.36 1.86 23.36
N TRP A 113 3.64 2.94 23.66
CA TRP A 113 2.26 3.16 23.21
C TRP A 113 2.15 3.33 21.69
N LEU A 114 3.04 4.14 21.09
CA LEU A 114 3.11 4.32 19.66
C LEU A 114 3.36 2.97 18.94
N VAL A 115 4.29 2.16 19.46
CA VAL A 115 4.57 0.83 18.91
C VAL A 115 3.38 -0.10 19.08
N ALA A 116 2.75 -0.16 20.26
CA ALA A 116 1.61 -1.04 20.52
C ALA A 116 0.41 -0.71 19.62
N THR A 117 0.07 0.55 19.48
CA THR A 117 -1.03 1.01 18.62
C THR A 117 -0.73 0.78 17.15
N ARG A 118 0.53 0.92 16.74
CA ARG A 118 0.99 0.61 15.39
C ARG A 118 0.87 -0.89 15.08
N ILE A 119 1.29 -1.75 16.01
CA ILE A 119 1.11 -3.21 15.92
C ILE A 119 -0.37 -3.54 15.74
N LEU A 120 -1.23 -2.99 16.60
CA LEU A 120 -2.68 -3.25 16.55
C LEU A 120 -3.28 -2.83 15.21
N THR A 121 -2.90 -1.67 14.68
CA THR A 121 -3.32 -1.20 13.36
C THR A 121 -2.93 -2.21 12.27
N HIS A 122 -1.69 -2.73 12.28
CA HIS A 122 -1.21 -3.66 11.25
C HIS A 122 -1.76 -5.07 11.40
N ILE A 123 -2.06 -5.52 12.60
CA ILE A 123 -2.88 -6.72 12.83
C ILE A 123 -4.21 -6.55 12.12
N GLY A 124 -4.88 -5.41 12.34
CA GLY A 124 -6.14 -5.10 11.68
C GLY A 124 -6.05 -5.06 10.16
N LEU A 125 -4.99 -4.44 9.61
CA LEU A 125 -4.74 -4.40 8.17
C LEU A 125 -4.55 -5.81 7.57
N ALA A 126 -3.83 -6.69 8.27
CA ALA A 126 -3.64 -8.09 7.83
C ALA A 126 -4.98 -8.83 7.78
N PHE A 127 -5.78 -8.77 8.84
CA PHE A 127 -7.13 -9.36 8.87
C PHE A 127 -8.01 -8.82 7.76
N PHE A 128 -8.01 -7.52 7.56
CA PHE A 128 -8.88 -6.86 6.61
C PHE A 128 -8.48 -7.20 5.15
N PHE A 129 -7.24 -6.92 4.76
CA PHE A 129 -6.84 -7.05 3.35
C PHE A 129 -6.74 -8.50 2.88
N VAL A 130 -6.32 -9.46 3.74
CA VAL A 130 -6.28 -10.88 3.38
C VAL A 130 -7.68 -11.42 3.05
N HIS A 131 -8.72 -10.94 3.75
CA HIS A 131 -10.09 -11.43 3.56
C HIS A 131 -10.96 -10.55 2.65
N THR A 132 -10.39 -9.48 2.06
CA THR A 132 -11.12 -8.57 1.17
C THR A 132 -11.62 -9.27 -0.09
N ALA A 133 -10.77 -10.03 -0.79
CA ALA A 133 -11.15 -10.70 -2.03
C ALA A 133 -12.22 -11.78 -1.81
N PRO A 134 -12.09 -12.72 -0.85
CA PRO A 134 -13.15 -13.67 -0.52
C PRO A 134 -14.47 -12.98 -0.16
N PHE A 135 -14.40 -11.89 0.62
CA PHE A 135 -15.60 -11.15 0.98
C PHE A 135 -16.29 -10.52 -0.23
N VAL A 136 -15.54 -9.90 -1.15
CA VAL A 136 -16.10 -9.35 -2.39
C VAL A 136 -16.79 -10.45 -3.20
N MET A 137 -16.21 -11.63 -3.27
CA MET A 137 -16.82 -12.78 -3.97
C MET A 137 -18.10 -13.25 -3.28
N SER A 138 -18.18 -13.18 -1.95
CA SER A 138 -19.38 -13.56 -1.18
C SER A 138 -20.57 -12.61 -1.35
N ILE A 139 -20.31 -11.32 -1.65
CA ILE A 139 -21.36 -10.30 -1.84
C ILE A 139 -21.69 -9.99 -3.30
N THR A 140 -20.96 -10.60 -4.25
CA THR A 140 -21.11 -10.37 -5.70
C THR A 140 -21.34 -11.68 -6.45
N LYS A 141 -21.71 -11.63 -7.74
CA LYS A 141 -21.90 -12.80 -8.60
C LYS A 141 -21.32 -12.55 -10.00
N GLY A 142 -20.65 -13.55 -10.56
CA GLY A 142 -20.18 -13.56 -11.95
C GLY A 142 -19.33 -12.35 -12.31
N GLU A 143 -19.69 -11.61 -13.35
CA GLU A 143 -18.94 -10.45 -13.85
C GLU A 143 -18.80 -9.31 -12.83
N TRP A 144 -19.61 -9.30 -11.77
CA TRP A 144 -19.53 -8.27 -10.73
C TRP A 144 -18.29 -8.42 -9.82
N HIS A 145 -17.67 -9.60 -9.74
CA HIS A 145 -16.44 -9.79 -8.96
C HIS A 145 -15.34 -8.84 -9.44
N SER A 146 -14.99 -8.93 -10.72
CA SER A 146 -13.96 -8.08 -11.32
C SER A 146 -14.32 -6.58 -11.29
N ARG A 147 -15.60 -6.25 -11.56
CA ARG A 147 -16.09 -4.87 -11.50
C ARG A 147 -16.01 -4.28 -10.10
N ALA A 148 -16.39 -5.04 -9.06
CA ALA A 148 -16.34 -4.60 -7.67
C ALA A 148 -14.91 -4.30 -7.21
N LEU A 149 -13.92 -5.13 -7.60
CA LEU A 149 -12.52 -4.88 -7.30
C LEU A 149 -11.95 -3.68 -8.05
N SER A 150 -12.34 -3.49 -9.32
CA SER A 150 -11.95 -2.30 -10.06
C SER A 150 -12.51 -1.03 -9.42
N LEU A 151 -13.79 -1.06 -9.00
CA LEU A 151 -14.43 0.04 -8.28
C LEU A 151 -13.78 0.27 -6.90
N GLN A 152 -13.40 -0.79 -6.19
CA GLN A 152 -12.66 -0.71 -4.94
C GLN A 152 -11.34 0.04 -5.14
N SER A 153 -10.53 -0.36 -6.11
CA SER A 153 -9.23 0.26 -6.38
C SER A 153 -9.38 1.75 -6.76
N ALA A 154 -10.37 2.08 -7.60
CA ALA A 154 -10.66 3.45 -7.96
C ALA A 154 -11.14 4.27 -6.74
N THR A 155 -12.00 3.69 -5.91
CA THR A 155 -12.52 4.32 -4.69
C THR A 155 -11.41 4.59 -3.68
N LEU A 156 -10.52 3.61 -3.44
CA LEU A 156 -9.35 3.78 -2.57
C LEU A 156 -8.46 4.94 -3.08
N ALA A 157 -8.13 4.95 -4.37
CA ALA A 157 -7.27 5.97 -4.95
C ALA A 157 -7.88 7.38 -4.86
N LEU A 158 -9.17 7.54 -5.22
CA LEU A 158 -9.86 8.83 -5.16
C LEU A 158 -10.05 9.32 -3.72
N ALA A 159 -10.43 8.42 -2.81
CA ALA A 159 -10.58 8.76 -1.40
C ALA A 159 -9.22 9.08 -0.75
N GLY A 160 -8.16 8.35 -1.11
CA GLY A 160 -6.79 8.64 -0.68
C GLY A 160 -6.29 9.98 -1.19
N PHE A 161 -6.60 10.34 -2.46
CA PHE A 161 -6.34 11.67 -2.99
C PHE A 161 -6.98 12.76 -2.13
N MET A 162 -8.28 12.65 -1.84
CA MET A 162 -9.00 13.61 -1.01
C MET A 162 -8.45 13.65 0.43
N GLY A 163 -8.19 12.49 1.03
CA GLY A 163 -7.63 12.40 2.37
C GLY A 163 -6.23 12.97 2.47
N GLY A 164 -5.40 12.80 1.44
CA GLY A 164 -4.06 13.38 1.36
C GLY A 164 -4.09 14.92 1.31
N LEU A 165 -5.00 15.50 0.51
CA LEU A 165 -5.19 16.96 0.48
C LEU A 165 -5.65 17.49 1.84
N VAL A 166 -6.67 16.87 2.44
CA VAL A 166 -7.19 17.25 3.74
C VAL A 166 -6.11 17.12 4.81
N GLY A 167 -5.37 15.99 4.82
CA GLY A 167 -4.27 15.76 5.75
C GLY A 167 -3.15 16.79 5.62
N GLY A 168 -2.85 17.24 4.40
CA GLY A 168 -1.85 18.28 4.19
C GLY A 168 -2.26 19.66 4.76
N VAL A 169 -3.51 20.06 4.54
CA VAL A 169 -3.99 21.40 4.88
C VAL A 169 -4.38 21.54 6.35
N LEU A 170 -4.95 20.50 6.97
CA LEU A 170 -5.51 20.58 8.34
C LEU A 170 -4.51 21.02 9.40
N PRO A 171 -3.25 20.55 9.45
CA PRO A 171 -2.31 21.00 10.48
C PRO A 171 -2.01 22.49 10.44
N GLY A 172 -1.88 23.08 9.23
CA GLY A 172 -1.70 24.52 9.07
C GLY A 172 -2.89 25.31 9.60
N LEU A 173 -4.11 24.97 9.16
CA LEU A 173 -5.36 25.63 9.62
C LEU A 173 -5.55 25.53 11.14
N LEU A 174 -5.26 24.36 11.71
CA LEU A 174 -5.39 24.16 13.16
C LEU A 174 -4.28 24.89 13.94
N GLY A 175 -3.06 24.95 13.41
CA GLY A 175 -1.97 25.73 13.98
C GLY A 175 -2.32 27.22 14.07
N ASP A 176 -2.82 27.78 12.98
CA ASP A 176 -3.29 29.19 12.93
C ASP A 176 -4.44 29.45 13.92
N TRP A 177 -5.44 28.56 13.93
CA TRP A 177 -6.61 28.67 14.82
C TRP A 177 -6.27 28.51 16.30
N LEU A 178 -5.34 27.61 16.65
CA LEU A 178 -4.88 27.37 18.01
C LEU A 178 -3.74 28.31 18.43
N HIS A 179 -3.22 29.14 17.52
CA HIS A 179 -2.04 29.97 17.72
C HIS A 179 -0.80 29.16 18.14
N LEU A 180 -0.64 27.95 17.56
CA LEU A 180 0.47 27.04 17.81
C LEU A 180 1.43 27.01 16.62
N PRO A 181 2.73 26.93 16.86
CA PRO A 181 3.71 26.81 15.79
C PRO A 181 3.59 25.43 15.10
N THR A 182 4.02 25.34 13.86
CA THR A 182 4.02 24.08 13.07
C THR A 182 4.98 23.01 13.64
N SER A 183 5.83 23.38 14.60
CA SER A 183 6.70 22.46 15.35
C SER A 183 5.94 21.74 16.49
N ASP A 184 4.77 22.24 16.90
CA ASP A 184 3.96 21.61 17.95
C ASP A 184 3.25 20.36 17.39
N PRO A 185 3.18 19.23 18.14
CA PRO A 185 2.49 18.02 17.69
C PRO A 185 0.95 18.16 17.68
N THR A 186 0.38 19.09 18.45
CA THR A 186 -1.07 19.23 18.64
C THR A 186 -1.86 19.46 17.34
N PRO A 187 -1.42 20.35 16.43
CA PRO A 187 -2.09 20.51 15.12
C PRO A 187 -2.11 19.25 14.25
N TYR A 188 -1.20 18.31 14.45
CA TYR A 188 -1.15 17.02 13.75
C TYR A 188 -1.98 15.96 14.46
N GLN A 189 -2.14 16.04 15.79
CA GLN A 189 -2.91 15.10 16.61
C GLN A 189 -4.39 15.11 16.24
N TYR A 190 -5.00 16.29 16.12
CA TYR A 190 -6.45 16.39 15.82
C TYR A 190 -6.86 15.82 14.46
N PRO A 191 -6.15 16.06 13.35
CA PRO A 191 -6.43 15.40 12.09
C PRO A 191 -6.31 13.87 12.14
N LEU A 192 -5.36 13.34 12.91
CA LEU A 192 -5.23 11.90 13.12
C LEU A 192 -6.43 11.33 13.90
N LEU A 193 -6.91 12.02 14.94
CA LEU A 193 -8.14 11.64 15.66
C LEU A 193 -9.35 11.71 14.74
N LEU A 194 -9.48 12.78 13.95
CA LEU A 194 -10.57 12.93 12.98
C LEU A 194 -10.57 11.77 11.97
N ALA A 195 -9.41 11.39 11.45
CA ALA A 195 -9.27 10.25 10.55
C ALA A 195 -9.76 8.94 11.21
N GLY A 196 -9.42 8.72 12.49
CA GLY A 196 -9.95 7.58 13.25
C GLY A 196 -11.48 7.62 13.37
N ILE A 197 -12.06 8.78 13.67
CA ILE A 197 -13.53 8.95 13.79
C ILE A 197 -14.23 8.62 12.47
N PHE A 198 -13.65 8.95 11.32
CA PHE A 198 -14.20 8.60 10.01
C PHE A 198 -14.33 7.09 9.76
N LEU A 199 -13.60 6.25 10.49
CA LEU A 199 -13.73 4.80 10.39
C LEU A 199 -14.94 4.26 11.19
N ALA A 200 -15.46 4.99 12.17
CA ALA A 200 -16.59 4.52 12.98
C ALA A 200 -17.87 4.24 12.14
N PRO A 201 -18.35 5.15 11.26
CA PRO A 201 -19.47 4.84 10.38
C PRO A 201 -19.16 3.71 9.39
N ALA A 202 -17.92 3.57 8.94
CA ALA A 202 -17.50 2.46 8.07
C ALA A 202 -17.63 1.12 8.81
N LEU A 203 -17.22 1.06 10.07
CA LEU A 203 -17.36 -0.12 10.92
C LEU A 203 -18.84 -0.47 11.13
N LEU A 204 -19.70 0.51 11.43
CA LEU A 204 -21.14 0.31 11.59
C LEU A 204 -21.81 -0.17 10.29
N ILE A 205 -21.38 0.33 9.13
CA ILE A 205 -21.90 -0.13 7.84
C ILE A 205 -21.43 -1.55 7.55
N LEU A 206 -20.17 -1.88 7.86
CA LEU A 206 -19.62 -3.21 7.64
C LEU A 206 -20.37 -4.27 8.45
N THR A 207 -20.74 -3.99 9.71
CA THR A 207 -21.54 -4.93 10.53
C THR A 207 -22.95 -5.20 9.98
N ARG A 208 -23.48 -4.28 9.15
CA ARG A 208 -24.81 -4.40 8.52
C ARG A 208 -24.77 -5.02 7.12
N LEU A 209 -23.59 -5.39 6.61
CA LEU A 209 -23.46 -6.10 5.36
C LEU A 209 -23.82 -7.58 5.56
N THR A 210 -24.70 -8.09 4.71
CA THR A 210 -25.07 -9.50 4.70
C THR A 210 -24.42 -10.19 3.50
N ALA A 211 -23.67 -11.26 3.74
CA ALA A 211 -23.17 -12.12 2.67
C ALA A 211 -24.34 -12.76 1.93
N VAL A 212 -24.24 -12.85 0.62
CA VAL A 212 -25.13 -13.73 -0.16
C VAL A 212 -24.62 -15.14 0.12
N SER A 213 -25.52 -16.09 0.40
CA SER A 213 -25.22 -17.48 0.81
C SER A 213 -24.52 -18.30 -0.29
N THR A 214 -23.38 -17.86 -0.73
CA THR A 214 -22.45 -18.59 -1.62
C THR A 214 -21.28 -19.09 -0.79
N PRO A 215 -20.81 -20.34 -0.95
CA PRO A 215 -19.59 -20.79 -0.30
C PRO A 215 -18.43 -19.85 -0.64
N GLU A 216 -17.74 -19.38 0.39
CA GLU A 216 -16.55 -18.52 0.21
C GLU A 216 -15.35 -19.39 -0.19
N PRO A 217 -14.64 -19.06 -1.28
CA PRO A 217 -13.37 -19.72 -1.57
C PRO A 217 -12.31 -19.29 -0.53
N PRO A 218 -11.27 -20.10 -0.28
CA PRO A 218 -10.11 -19.69 0.50
C PRO A 218 -9.51 -18.39 -0.04
N ALA A 219 -8.95 -17.54 0.85
CA ALA A 219 -8.42 -16.23 0.45
C ALA A 219 -7.39 -16.32 -0.68
N ALA A 220 -6.50 -17.31 -0.63
CA ALA A 220 -5.50 -17.52 -1.66
C ALA A 220 -6.12 -17.93 -3.03
N GLU A 221 -7.19 -18.71 -3.03
CA GLU A 221 -7.92 -19.10 -4.25
C GLU A 221 -8.76 -17.93 -4.78
N ALA A 222 -9.33 -17.11 -3.90
CA ALA A 222 -10.10 -15.94 -4.29
C ALA A 222 -9.22 -14.89 -4.99
N ASP A 223 -8.03 -14.60 -4.48
CA ASP A 223 -7.08 -13.71 -5.11
C ASP A 223 -6.66 -14.23 -6.50
N GLU A 224 -6.43 -15.53 -6.63
CA GLU A 224 -6.06 -16.14 -7.90
C GLU A 224 -7.19 -16.06 -8.95
N MET A 225 -8.44 -16.29 -8.56
CA MET A 225 -9.60 -16.21 -9.46
C MET A 225 -9.84 -14.80 -10.00
N LEU A 226 -9.39 -13.77 -9.29
CA LEU A 226 -9.60 -12.36 -9.64
C LEU A 226 -8.47 -11.78 -10.50
N LEU A 227 -7.35 -12.48 -10.59
CA LEU A 227 -6.20 -12.04 -11.38
C LEU A 227 -6.31 -12.47 -12.84
N PRO A 228 -5.75 -11.68 -13.79
CA PRO A 228 -5.61 -12.12 -15.17
C PRO A 228 -4.80 -13.42 -15.24
N GLN A 229 -5.43 -14.49 -15.73
CA GLN A 229 -4.76 -15.77 -15.86
C GLN A 229 -3.64 -15.71 -16.91
N PRO A 230 -2.45 -16.24 -16.63
CA PRO A 230 -1.38 -16.29 -17.61
C PRO A 230 -1.76 -17.24 -18.76
N SER A 231 -1.65 -16.76 -19.98
CA SER A 231 -2.06 -17.49 -21.20
C SER A 231 -1.20 -18.73 -21.51
N LYS A 232 -0.01 -18.85 -20.94
CA LYS A 232 0.91 -19.99 -21.13
C LYS A 232 1.75 -20.21 -19.88
N GLN A 233 1.85 -21.46 -19.44
CA GLN A 233 2.81 -21.88 -18.42
C GLN A 233 4.23 -21.87 -19.01
N ARG A 234 5.19 -21.32 -18.28
CA ARG A 234 6.59 -21.27 -18.69
C ARG A 234 7.39 -22.30 -17.90
N VAL A 235 8.12 -23.14 -18.61
CA VAL A 235 8.96 -24.18 -17.96
C VAL A 235 10.32 -23.59 -17.64
N LEU A 236 10.67 -23.63 -16.36
CA LEU A 236 11.99 -23.26 -15.85
C LEU A 236 12.81 -24.50 -15.50
N PRO A 237 14.16 -24.46 -15.63
CA PRO A 237 15.04 -25.54 -15.20
C PRO A 237 15.22 -25.56 -13.65
N PHE A 238 14.24 -25.07 -12.90
CA PHE A 238 14.28 -24.94 -11.44
C PHE A 238 13.10 -25.69 -10.82
N THR A 239 13.33 -26.21 -9.61
CA THR A 239 12.24 -26.74 -8.79
C THR A 239 11.31 -25.61 -8.34
N VAL A 240 10.04 -25.93 -8.04
CA VAL A 240 9.06 -24.95 -7.58
C VAL A 240 9.58 -24.19 -6.34
N THR A 241 10.21 -24.89 -5.41
CA THR A 241 10.80 -24.26 -4.20
C THR A 241 11.88 -23.25 -4.56
N GLN A 242 12.77 -23.57 -5.50
CA GLN A 242 13.81 -22.63 -5.97
C GLN A 242 13.19 -21.40 -6.65
N VAL A 243 12.14 -21.60 -7.45
CA VAL A 243 11.40 -20.49 -8.08
C VAL A 243 10.77 -19.57 -7.01
N VAL A 244 10.12 -20.14 -6.00
CA VAL A 244 9.54 -19.38 -4.87
C VAL A 244 10.58 -18.57 -4.14
N LEU A 245 11.69 -19.19 -3.74
CA LEU A 245 12.78 -18.50 -3.02
C LEU A 245 13.40 -17.37 -3.87
N LEU A 246 13.59 -17.62 -5.15
CA LEU A 246 14.12 -16.61 -6.08
C LEU A 246 13.15 -15.43 -6.25
N ILE A 247 11.86 -15.69 -6.38
CA ILE A 247 10.82 -14.66 -6.44
C ILE A 247 10.83 -13.81 -5.17
N ILE A 248 10.89 -14.45 -3.99
CA ILE A 248 10.98 -13.76 -2.69
C ILE A 248 12.21 -12.85 -2.66
N ALA A 249 13.39 -13.37 -2.96
CA ALA A 249 14.64 -12.61 -2.91
C ALA A 249 14.62 -11.41 -3.89
N VAL A 250 14.22 -11.64 -5.13
CA VAL A 250 14.12 -10.58 -6.15
C VAL A 250 13.08 -9.53 -5.72
N ARG A 251 11.93 -9.97 -5.20
CA ARG A 251 10.85 -9.07 -4.80
C ARG A 251 11.25 -8.16 -3.65
N ILE A 252 11.88 -8.72 -2.60
CA ILE A 252 12.39 -7.95 -1.46
C ILE A 252 13.34 -6.84 -1.93
N LEU A 253 14.28 -7.17 -2.82
CA LEU A 253 15.23 -6.19 -3.34
C LEU A 253 14.54 -5.13 -4.22
N GLN A 254 13.67 -5.55 -5.13
CA GLN A 254 13.02 -4.63 -6.05
C GLN A 254 12.02 -3.68 -5.38
N ILE A 255 11.40 -4.07 -4.26
CA ILE A 255 10.41 -3.23 -3.58
C ILE A 255 11.05 -2.12 -2.74
N THR A 256 12.37 -2.14 -2.54
CA THR A 256 13.10 -1.23 -1.65
C THR A 256 12.85 0.24 -1.96
N VAL A 257 12.95 0.66 -3.25
CA VAL A 257 12.69 2.06 -3.64
C VAL A 257 11.28 2.51 -3.25
N VAL A 258 10.27 1.66 -3.44
CA VAL A 258 8.89 2.00 -3.04
C VAL A 258 8.76 2.08 -1.53
N GLY A 259 9.45 1.21 -0.80
CA GLY A 259 9.50 1.25 0.66
C GLY A 259 10.15 2.53 1.19
N VAL A 260 11.26 2.98 0.57
CA VAL A 260 11.90 4.26 0.88
C VAL A 260 10.90 5.41 0.73
N ILE A 261 10.21 5.49 -0.40
CA ILE A 261 9.25 6.57 -0.66
C ILE A 261 8.07 6.51 0.33
N ASN A 262 7.48 5.34 0.54
CA ASN A 262 6.33 5.20 1.43
C ASN A 262 6.65 5.53 2.89
N THR A 263 7.87 5.26 3.34
CA THR A 263 8.25 5.50 4.75
C THR A 263 8.85 6.88 4.96
N PHE A 264 9.72 7.34 4.06
CA PHE A 264 10.58 8.48 4.33
C PHE A 264 10.39 9.68 3.39
N ALA A 265 9.58 9.60 2.31
CA ALA A 265 9.44 10.74 1.41
C ALA A 265 8.85 11.98 2.12
N ASN A 266 7.79 11.80 2.91
CA ASN A 266 7.19 12.90 3.67
C ASN A 266 8.14 13.43 4.75
N VAL A 267 8.89 12.54 5.40
CA VAL A 267 9.93 12.90 6.39
C VAL A 267 11.03 13.72 5.73
N TYR A 268 11.53 13.30 4.56
CA TYR A 268 12.53 14.04 3.81
C TYR A 268 12.05 15.41 3.34
N LEU A 269 10.82 15.48 2.84
CA LEU A 269 10.24 16.76 2.42
C LEU A 269 10.10 17.72 3.59
N ASP A 270 9.62 17.25 4.75
CA ASP A 270 9.41 18.07 5.93
C ASP A 270 10.73 18.41 6.66
N ASP A 271 11.49 17.39 7.08
CA ASP A 271 12.69 17.56 7.89
C ASP A 271 13.91 17.93 7.05
N GLY A 272 14.13 17.23 5.95
CA GLY A 272 15.30 17.45 5.09
C GLY A 272 15.22 18.71 4.23
N LEU A 273 14.03 19.00 3.68
CA LEU A 273 13.85 20.13 2.74
C LEU A 273 13.01 21.27 3.30
N LYS A 274 12.48 21.14 4.51
CA LYS A 274 11.64 22.16 5.18
C LYS A 274 10.42 22.58 4.36
N VAL A 275 9.83 21.62 3.63
CA VAL A 275 8.63 21.81 2.82
C VAL A 275 7.40 21.84 3.72
N SER A 276 6.47 22.75 3.44
CA SER A 276 5.22 22.86 4.20
C SER A 276 4.34 21.61 4.07
N THR A 277 3.59 21.29 5.13
CA THR A 277 2.76 20.08 5.20
C THR A 277 1.66 20.05 4.13
N ASP A 278 1.14 21.24 3.76
CA ASP A 278 0.14 21.37 2.67
C ASP A 278 0.71 20.92 1.32
N LEU A 279 1.93 21.34 0.97
CA LEU A 279 2.58 20.90 -0.26
C LEU A 279 2.90 19.40 -0.23
N ILE A 280 3.32 18.85 0.91
CA ILE A 280 3.52 17.40 1.09
C ILE A 280 2.21 16.65 0.84
N GLY A 281 1.09 17.14 1.37
CA GLY A 281 -0.24 16.59 1.12
C GLY A 281 -0.62 16.62 -0.35
N VAL A 282 -0.37 17.75 -1.05
CA VAL A 282 -0.61 17.86 -2.50
C VAL A 282 0.22 16.85 -3.29
N LEU A 283 1.52 16.73 -3.01
CA LEU A 283 2.40 15.78 -3.70
C LEU A 283 1.95 14.33 -3.50
N THR A 284 1.57 13.96 -2.28
CA THR A 284 1.04 12.64 -1.96
C THR A 284 -0.29 12.38 -2.69
N ALA A 285 -1.19 13.36 -2.67
CA ALA A 285 -2.48 13.27 -3.35
C ALA A 285 -2.31 13.13 -4.88
N VAL A 286 -1.49 13.97 -5.50
CA VAL A 286 -1.21 13.90 -6.94
C VAL A 286 -0.61 12.55 -7.33
N SER A 287 0.26 11.97 -6.51
CA SER A 287 0.80 10.63 -6.74
C SER A 287 -0.29 9.57 -6.86
N ARG A 288 -1.34 9.64 -6.02
CA ARG A 288 -2.50 8.74 -6.09
C ARG A 288 -3.34 8.98 -7.33
N LEU A 289 -3.60 10.24 -7.67
CA LEU A 289 -4.41 10.58 -8.83
C LEU A 289 -3.76 10.15 -10.15
N VAL A 290 -2.46 10.40 -10.31
CA VAL A 290 -1.69 9.99 -11.50
C VAL A 290 -1.56 8.47 -11.61
N GLY A 291 -1.59 7.76 -10.50
CA GLY A 291 -1.61 6.30 -10.48
C GLY A 291 -2.84 5.68 -11.16
N VAL A 292 -4.00 6.36 -11.15
CA VAL A 292 -5.25 5.83 -11.73
C VAL A 292 -5.14 5.60 -13.25
N PRO A 293 -4.79 6.58 -14.10
CA PRO A 293 -4.67 6.35 -15.54
C PRO A 293 -3.54 5.35 -15.88
N ILE A 294 -2.47 5.29 -15.08
CA ILE A 294 -1.41 4.30 -15.27
C ILE A 294 -1.96 2.89 -15.01
N ALA A 295 -2.72 2.69 -13.93
CA ALA A 295 -3.34 1.41 -13.63
C ALA A 295 -4.32 0.98 -14.74
N LEU A 296 -5.11 1.90 -15.28
CA LEU A 296 -6.01 1.63 -16.41
C LEU A 296 -5.27 1.27 -17.71
N SER A 297 -4.05 1.74 -17.88
CA SER A 297 -3.21 1.44 -19.06
C SER A 297 -2.53 0.06 -19.01
N VAL A 298 -2.56 -0.64 -17.86
CA VAL A 298 -1.86 -1.92 -17.66
C VAL A 298 -2.18 -2.96 -18.73
N PRO A 299 -3.46 -3.26 -19.09
CA PRO A 299 -3.76 -4.28 -20.10
C PRO A 299 -3.16 -3.94 -21.47
N TYR A 300 -3.21 -2.67 -21.86
CA TYR A 300 -2.62 -2.19 -23.12
C TYR A 300 -1.08 -2.32 -23.12
N LEU A 301 -0.42 -1.89 -22.03
CA LEU A 301 1.03 -1.96 -21.92
C LEU A 301 1.53 -3.40 -21.87
N VAL A 302 0.81 -4.28 -21.14
CA VAL A 302 1.13 -5.71 -21.05
C VAL A 302 0.98 -6.39 -22.41
N SER A 303 -0.08 -6.09 -23.19
CA SER A 303 -0.28 -6.67 -24.53
C SER A 303 0.83 -6.27 -25.50
N ARG A 304 1.38 -5.05 -25.36
CA ARG A 304 2.40 -4.52 -26.26
C ARG A 304 3.83 -4.94 -25.90
N TRP A 305 4.18 -4.93 -24.60
CA TRP A 305 5.56 -5.12 -24.15
C TRP A 305 5.79 -6.41 -23.35
N GLY A 306 4.71 -7.02 -22.86
CA GLY A 306 4.74 -8.21 -21.99
C GLY A 306 5.19 -7.91 -20.57
N ASN A 307 4.77 -8.74 -19.63
CA ASN A 307 5.01 -8.55 -18.19
C ASN A 307 6.51 -8.49 -17.83
N TYR A 308 7.34 -9.35 -18.43
CA TYR A 308 8.78 -9.41 -18.16
C TYR A 308 9.49 -8.07 -18.42
N ARG A 309 9.26 -7.46 -19.60
CA ARG A 309 9.87 -6.18 -19.97
C ARG A 309 9.34 -5.04 -19.12
N LEU A 310 8.04 -5.05 -18.83
CA LEU A 310 7.41 -4.04 -17.98
C LEU A 310 8.02 -4.02 -16.58
N VAL A 311 8.24 -5.18 -15.96
CA VAL A 311 8.91 -5.25 -14.66
C VAL A 311 10.28 -4.59 -14.70
N ILE A 312 11.10 -4.89 -15.72
CA ILE A 312 12.44 -4.31 -15.85
C ILE A 312 12.37 -2.80 -16.07
N TRP A 313 11.58 -2.32 -17.05
CA TRP A 313 11.53 -0.91 -17.38
C TRP A 313 10.94 -0.06 -16.24
N THR A 314 9.88 -0.52 -15.60
CA THR A 314 9.29 0.19 -14.45
C THR A 314 10.24 0.25 -13.26
N THR A 315 11.00 -0.80 -13.01
CA THR A 315 11.99 -0.83 -11.93
C THR A 315 13.18 0.09 -12.24
N LEU A 316 13.72 0.04 -13.45
CA LEU A 316 14.79 0.96 -13.87
C LEU A 316 14.34 2.42 -13.83
N PHE A 317 13.10 2.71 -14.21
CA PHE A 317 12.53 4.05 -14.10
C PHE A 317 12.47 4.53 -12.64
N THR A 318 12.06 3.66 -11.70
CA THR A 318 12.06 4.03 -10.27
C THR A 318 13.47 4.28 -9.73
N VAL A 319 14.47 3.51 -10.16
CA VAL A 319 15.88 3.76 -9.83
C VAL A 319 16.36 5.10 -10.41
N ALA A 320 16.02 5.38 -11.67
CA ALA A 320 16.39 6.64 -12.31
C ALA A 320 15.82 7.88 -11.63
N LEU A 321 14.62 7.77 -11.03
CA LEU A 321 14.03 8.86 -10.25
C LEU A 321 14.65 8.99 -8.85
N MET A 322 15.15 7.90 -8.26
CA MET A 322 15.76 7.92 -6.94
C MET A 322 17.15 8.59 -6.94
N ILE A 323 17.92 8.44 -8.02
CA ILE A 323 19.28 8.99 -8.11
C ILE A 323 19.28 10.53 -7.94
N PRO A 324 18.46 11.32 -8.66
CA PRO A 324 18.41 12.76 -8.48
C PRO A 324 18.07 13.19 -7.06
N MET A 325 17.23 12.44 -6.33
CA MET A 325 16.91 12.74 -4.93
C MET A 325 18.15 12.72 -4.02
N ALA A 326 19.14 11.90 -4.34
CA ALA A 326 20.37 11.81 -3.54
C ALA A 326 21.31 13.03 -3.74
N PHE A 327 21.27 13.67 -4.91
CA PHE A 327 22.23 14.71 -5.27
C PHE A 327 21.64 16.11 -5.38
N ILE A 328 20.32 16.22 -5.56
CA ILE A 328 19.63 17.49 -5.77
C ILE A 328 18.60 17.69 -4.65
N PRO A 329 18.97 18.40 -3.56
CA PRO A 329 18.06 18.63 -2.43
C PRO A 329 17.05 19.73 -2.77
N HIS A 330 16.09 19.40 -3.63
CA HIS A 330 15.05 20.32 -4.07
C HIS A 330 13.67 19.65 -4.04
N TRP A 331 12.68 20.35 -3.51
CA TRP A 331 11.33 19.81 -3.32
C TRP A 331 10.68 19.30 -4.62
N ALA A 332 10.93 19.95 -5.75
CA ALA A 332 10.35 19.52 -7.03
C ALA A 332 10.95 18.18 -7.50
N VAL A 333 12.24 17.91 -7.23
CA VAL A 333 12.89 16.63 -7.53
C VAL A 333 12.31 15.54 -6.64
N ALA A 334 12.20 15.80 -5.34
CA ALA A 334 11.58 14.87 -4.39
C ALA A 334 10.10 14.59 -4.72
N GLY A 335 9.34 15.65 -5.07
CA GLY A 335 7.96 15.56 -5.50
C GLY A 335 7.79 14.74 -6.79
N ALA A 336 8.62 15.02 -7.81
CA ALA A 336 8.59 14.26 -9.06
C ALA A 336 8.92 12.77 -8.84
N ALA A 337 9.89 12.46 -7.98
CA ALA A 337 10.21 11.09 -7.61
C ALA A 337 9.05 10.42 -6.84
N THR A 338 8.47 11.09 -5.86
CA THR A 338 7.32 10.58 -5.09
C THR A 338 6.14 10.29 -6.01
N ILE A 339 5.78 11.22 -6.88
CA ILE A 339 4.69 11.06 -7.86
C ILE A 339 5.03 9.94 -8.84
N GLY A 340 6.21 9.96 -9.45
CA GLY A 340 6.59 8.98 -10.47
C GLY A 340 6.68 7.54 -9.92
N ILE A 341 7.34 7.36 -8.78
CA ILE A 341 7.51 6.03 -8.15
C ILE A 341 6.17 5.52 -7.62
N GLY A 342 5.39 6.37 -6.94
CA GLY A 342 4.08 6.00 -6.42
C GLY A 342 3.10 5.61 -7.53
N SER A 343 3.04 6.41 -8.59
CA SER A 343 2.11 6.20 -9.71
C SER A 343 2.42 4.92 -10.51
N ILE A 344 3.70 4.59 -10.72
CA ILE A 344 4.09 3.41 -11.52
C ILE A 344 4.06 2.09 -10.72
N SER A 345 3.92 2.19 -9.40
CA SER A 345 3.96 1.03 -8.50
C SER A 345 2.88 0.00 -8.82
N SER A 346 1.66 0.43 -9.19
CA SER A 346 0.55 -0.47 -9.55
C SER A 346 0.85 -1.26 -10.82
N LEU A 347 1.40 -0.61 -11.86
CA LEU A 347 1.80 -1.28 -13.10
C LEU A 347 2.87 -2.35 -12.83
N ARG A 348 3.88 -2.00 -12.03
CA ARG A 348 4.95 -2.92 -11.65
C ARG A 348 4.43 -4.10 -10.83
N TYR A 349 3.56 -3.84 -9.84
CA TYR A 349 2.96 -4.85 -8.99
C TYR A 349 2.21 -5.91 -9.82
N LEU A 350 1.28 -5.47 -10.66
CA LEU A 350 0.46 -6.36 -11.48
C LEU A 350 1.32 -7.14 -12.50
N SER A 351 2.25 -6.45 -13.17
CA SER A 351 3.14 -7.11 -14.14
C SER A 351 4.02 -8.17 -13.49
N PHE A 352 4.58 -7.90 -12.29
CA PHE A 352 5.38 -8.86 -11.55
C PHE A 352 4.55 -10.05 -11.07
N LEU A 353 3.35 -9.80 -10.56
CA LEU A 353 2.46 -10.83 -10.05
C LEU A 353 2.03 -11.81 -11.16
N VAL A 354 1.50 -11.28 -12.28
CA VAL A 354 1.10 -12.12 -13.43
C VAL A 354 2.29 -12.88 -14.03
N PHE A 355 3.48 -12.24 -14.09
CA PHE A 355 4.70 -12.92 -14.50
C PHE A 355 5.04 -14.08 -13.57
N SER A 356 5.02 -13.85 -12.26
CA SER A 356 5.36 -14.87 -11.25
C SER A 356 4.39 -16.05 -11.29
N LEU A 357 3.09 -15.80 -11.44
CA LEU A 357 2.08 -16.85 -11.56
C LEU A 357 2.28 -17.72 -12.83
N SER A 358 2.84 -17.14 -13.90
CA SER A 358 3.15 -17.88 -15.14
C SER A 358 4.31 -18.88 -15.02
N LEU A 359 5.09 -18.81 -13.92
CA LEU A 359 6.28 -19.64 -13.71
C LEU A 359 5.98 -20.98 -13.01
N VAL A 360 4.78 -21.13 -12.44
CA VAL A 360 4.42 -22.30 -11.64
C VAL A 360 3.12 -22.94 -12.13
N PRO A 361 2.90 -24.24 -11.86
CA PRO A 361 1.63 -24.90 -12.10
C PRO A 361 0.49 -24.25 -11.31
N GLU A 362 -0.74 -24.46 -11.77
CA GLU A 362 -1.93 -23.85 -11.19
C GLU A 362 -2.10 -24.14 -9.70
N GLU A 363 -1.81 -25.37 -9.27
CA GLU A 363 -1.91 -25.80 -7.87
C GLU A 363 -0.94 -25.07 -6.92
N LYS A 364 0.06 -24.38 -7.47
CA LYS A 364 1.08 -23.64 -6.70
C LYS A 364 0.97 -22.11 -6.81
N ARG A 365 0.00 -21.60 -7.57
CA ARG A 365 -0.18 -20.15 -7.76
C ARG A 365 -0.51 -19.42 -6.47
N ALA A 366 -1.39 -20.00 -5.65
CA ALA A 366 -1.71 -19.44 -4.33
C ALA A 366 -0.47 -19.28 -3.43
N LEU A 367 0.47 -20.25 -3.49
CA LEU A 367 1.75 -20.16 -2.77
C LEU A 367 2.60 -18.98 -3.27
N ILE A 368 2.66 -18.78 -4.59
CA ILE A 368 3.41 -17.66 -5.21
C ILE A 368 2.78 -16.31 -4.85
N SER A 369 1.46 -16.20 -4.89
CA SER A 369 0.74 -14.98 -4.50
C SER A 369 1.04 -14.62 -3.04
N GLY A 370 0.85 -15.56 -2.12
CA GLY A 370 1.14 -15.35 -0.70
C GLY A 370 2.62 -15.02 -0.41
N ALA A 371 3.56 -15.70 -1.10
CA ALA A 371 4.98 -15.41 -1.00
C ALA A 371 5.32 -14.00 -1.52
N GLY A 372 4.61 -13.55 -2.57
CA GLY A 372 4.72 -12.22 -3.11
C GLY A 372 4.30 -11.14 -2.11
N GLU A 373 3.14 -11.28 -1.48
CA GLU A 373 2.64 -10.33 -0.47
C GLU A 373 3.53 -10.30 0.78
N MET A 374 3.94 -11.47 1.29
CA MET A 374 4.89 -11.55 2.39
C MET A 374 6.22 -10.84 2.06
N SER A 375 6.72 -10.99 0.82
CA SER A 375 7.96 -10.34 0.37
C SER A 375 7.85 -8.82 0.35
N ILE A 376 6.68 -8.28 -0.01
CA ILE A 376 6.43 -6.83 0.01
C ILE A 376 6.49 -6.32 1.45
N GLY A 377 5.76 -6.95 2.35
CA GLY A 377 5.75 -6.58 3.77
C GLY A 377 7.13 -6.66 4.41
N LEU A 378 7.87 -7.76 4.17
CA LEU A 378 9.24 -7.93 4.67
C LEU A 378 10.23 -6.93 4.06
N GLY A 379 10.12 -6.65 2.75
CA GLY A 379 10.96 -5.67 2.07
C GLY A 379 10.73 -4.26 2.59
N PHE A 380 9.48 -3.87 2.81
CA PHE A 380 9.14 -2.59 3.42
C PHE A 380 9.60 -2.51 4.88
N ALA A 381 9.42 -3.56 5.67
CA ALA A 381 9.91 -3.62 7.05
C ALA A 381 11.42 -3.44 7.11
N PHE A 382 12.15 -4.21 6.28
CA PHE A 382 13.61 -4.15 6.19
C PHE A 382 14.09 -2.74 5.85
N VAL A 383 13.57 -2.13 4.78
CA VAL A 383 14.03 -0.81 4.36
C VAL A 383 13.60 0.31 5.32
N SER A 384 12.46 0.15 6.00
CA SER A 384 12.04 1.10 7.03
C SER A 384 13.02 1.09 8.20
N PHE A 385 13.39 -0.10 8.68
CA PHE A 385 14.34 -0.24 9.79
C PHE A 385 15.73 0.27 9.42
N VAL A 386 16.33 -0.30 8.39
CA VAL A 386 17.70 0.06 7.96
C VAL A 386 17.75 1.52 7.51
N GLY A 387 16.71 1.99 6.82
CA GLY A 387 16.63 3.35 6.30
C GLY A 387 16.60 4.41 7.38
N GLY A 388 15.91 4.18 8.50
CA GLY A 388 15.92 5.10 9.64
C GLY A 388 17.31 5.32 10.18
N TYR A 389 18.08 4.24 10.41
CA TYR A 389 19.47 4.34 10.88
C TYR A 389 20.41 4.93 9.83
N LEU A 390 20.21 4.61 8.54
CA LEU A 390 21.01 5.24 7.48
C LEU A 390 20.83 6.75 7.42
N ILE A 391 19.61 7.24 7.60
CA ILE A 391 19.35 8.69 7.67
C ILE A 391 20.09 9.31 8.85
N THR A 392 19.99 8.71 10.03
CA THR A 392 20.61 9.23 11.26
C THR A 392 22.13 9.26 11.20
N TRP A 393 22.77 8.25 10.57
CA TRP A 393 24.23 8.18 10.52
C TRP A 393 24.85 8.86 9.29
N TYR A 394 24.18 8.79 8.13
CA TYR A 394 24.76 9.21 6.84
C TYR A 394 23.88 10.18 6.06
N GLY A 395 22.70 10.54 6.59
CA GLY A 395 21.77 11.46 5.94
C GLY A 395 20.90 10.81 4.86
N TYR A 396 19.97 11.59 4.34
CA TYR A 396 19.00 11.16 3.31
C TYR A 396 19.64 10.66 1.99
N PRO A 397 20.74 11.28 1.47
CA PRO A 397 21.38 10.79 0.26
C PRO A 397 21.80 9.31 0.33
N ALA A 398 22.32 8.88 1.49
CA ALA A 398 22.72 7.49 1.69
C ALA A 398 21.52 6.53 1.60
N LEU A 399 20.38 6.90 2.16
CA LEU A 399 19.14 6.13 2.03
C LEU A 399 18.71 5.98 0.58
N PHE A 400 18.70 7.07 -0.20
CA PHE A 400 18.26 7.06 -1.59
C PHE A 400 19.19 6.21 -2.47
N LEU A 401 20.50 6.33 -2.29
CA LEU A 401 21.47 5.50 -3.00
C LEU A 401 21.35 4.03 -2.59
N PHE A 402 21.19 3.73 -1.31
CA PHE A 402 20.95 2.38 -0.81
C PHE A 402 19.73 1.75 -1.46
N GLY A 403 18.59 2.48 -1.48
CA GLY A 403 17.37 2.04 -2.16
C GLY A 403 17.57 1.77 -3.65
N ALA A 404 18.26 2.69 -4.34
CA ALA A 404 18.58 2.56 -5.76
C ALA A 404 19.46 1.33 -6.05
N VAL A 405 20.52 1.13 -5.27
CA VAL A 405 21.47 0.01 -5.43
C VAL A 405 20.77 -1.33 -5.20
N LEU A 406 20.01 -1.48 -4.12
CA LEU A 406 19.29 -2.74 -3.84
C LEU A 406 18.24 -3.05 -4.91
N THR A 407 17.50 -2.03 -5.34
CA THR A 407 16.50 -2.20 -6.40
C THR A 407 17.13 -2.56 -7.74
N LEU A 408 18.29 -1.95 -8.07
CA LEU A 408 19.06 -2.31 -9.25
C LEU A 408 19.60 -3.74 -9.16
N ALA A 409 20.16 -4.14 -8.01
CA ALA A 409 20.63 -5.51 -7.78
C ALA A 409 19.49 -6.53 -7.96
N GLY A 410 18.31 -6.26 -7.39
CA GLY A 410 17.12 -7.08 -7.61
C GLY A 410 16.68 -7.16 -9.08
N THR A 411 16.85 -6.07 -9.83
CA THR A 411 16.55 -6.04 -11.28
C THR A 411 17.55 -6.85 -12.09
N VAL A 412 18.82 -6.76 -11.74
CA VAL A 412 19.90 -7.57 -12.37
C VAL A 412 19.66 -9.05 -12.08
N LEU A 413 19.35 -9.43 -10.85
CA LEU A 413 19.00 -10.80 -10.49
C LEU A 413 17.78 -11.28 -11.29
N PHE A 414 16.71 -10.48 -11.34
CA PHE A 414 15.54 -10.80 -12.15
C PHE A 414 15.91 -11.02 -13.62
N TRP A 415 16.70 -10.14 -14.22
CA TRP A 415 17.16 -10.29 -15.60
C TRP A 415 18.02 -11.55 -15.80
N LEU A 416 18.98 -11.82 -14.93
CA LEU A 416 19.86 -12.98 -15.05
C LEU A 416 19.11 -14.31 -15.04
N PHE A 417 18.18 -14.47 -14.10
CA PHE A 417 17.46 -15.74 -13.90
C PHE A 417 16.31 -15.93 -14.90
N PHE A 418 15.61 -14.84 -15.25
CA PHE A 418 14.40 -14.95 -16.07
C PHE A 418 14.58 -14.53 -17.54
N ARG A 419 15.77 -14.12 -17.98
CA ARG A 419 16.02 -13.71 -19.38
C ARG A 419 15.74 -14.80 -20.41
N LYS A 420 15.88 -16.08 -20.02
CA LYS A 420 15.62 -17.23 -20.89
C LYS A 420 14.14 -17.64 -20.94
N VAL A 421 13.33 -17.03 -20.12
CA VAL A 421 11.90 -17.35 -19.94
C VAL A 421 11.00 -16.34 -20.68
N LYS A 422 11.53 -15.63 -21.67
CA LYS A 422 10.81 -14.62 -22.46
C LYS A 422 9.54 -15.13 -23.09
#